data_467f70bd5b8809ede4c8a65cb5a3846e
#
_entry.id   467f70bd5b8809ede4c8a65cb5a3846e
#
_cell.length_a   1.000
_cell.length_b   1.000
_cell.length_c   1.000
_cell.angle_alpha   90.00
_cell.angle_beta   90.00
_cell.angle_gamma   90.00
#
_symmetry.space_group_name_H-M   'P 1'
#
loop_
_entity.id
_entity.type
_entity.pdbx_description
1 polymer ?
#
loop_
_entity_poly.entity_id
_entity_poly.type
_entity_poly.pdbx_seq_one_letter_code
_entity_poly.pdbx_strand_id
1 'polypeptide(L)'
;MTAERKLIVLDVDSTLTQDEGIDLLARYVSDEAAREVSNITALAMAGKLDFAASLTARVQALAGLSLDDVVSATAHVRLSVGAETLVHSAQAAGHLVAAVSGGFHEMIDPLAAALGLDMHRANRLEARDGLLTGKINGPIIDAQAKRTSLREWAAQHDIAPANTVAVGDGGNDVLMLSAAGVGIAYMAKEITRAAADVIIDTPDLSLVLDEIGVPRV
;
A
#
# COMPACT_ATOMS: atom_id res chain seq x y z
N MET A 1 -7.88 14.69 29.26
CA MET A 1 -8.14 15.11 27.87
C MET A 1 -8.06 13.82 27.05
N THR A 2 -9.15 13.39 26.40
CA THR A 2 -9.09 12.27 25.44
C THR A 2 -8.18 12.71 24.29
N ALA A 3 -7.18 11.89 23.93
CA ALA A 3 -6.34 12.16 22.78
C ALA A 3 -7.24 12.31 21.53
N GLU A 4 -6.94 13.29 20.69
CA GLU A 4 -7.70 13.48 19.44
C GLU A 4 -7.56 12.25 18.56
N ARG A 5 -8.67 11.80 18.00
CA ARG A 5 -8.70 10.64 17.09
C ARG A 5 -7.85 10.91 15.85
N LYS A 6 -6.99 10.00 15.51
CA LYS A 6 -6.14 10.06 14.30
C LYS A 6 -6.62 9.09 13.23
N LEU A 7 -6.28 9.40 11.97
CA LEU A 7 -6.35 8.49 10.83
C LEU A 7 -4.92 8.17 10.39
N ILE A 8 -4.56 6.89 10.43
CA ILE A 8 -3.26 6.38 9.95
C ILE A 8 -3.52 5.69 8.61
N VAL A 9 -2.89 6.17 7.55
CA VAL A 9 -2.99 5.60 6.19
C VAL A 9 -1.64 5.04 5.78
N LEU A 10 -1.61 3.74 5.52
CA LEU A 10 -0.41 3.00 5.16
C LEU A 10 -0.41 2.71 3.65
N ASP A 11 0.75 2.83 3.01
CA ASP A 11 1.01 2.09 1.80
C ASP A 11 1.09 0.58 2.11
N VAL A 12 1.00 -0.26 1.09
CA VAL A 12 0.98 -1.72 1.28
C VAL A 12 2.31 -2.35 0.88
N ASP A 13 2.64 -2.34 -0.41
CA ASP A 13 3.83 -2.99 -0.93
C ASP A 13 5.09 -2.35 -0.36
N SER A 14 6.01 -3.13 0.18
CA SER A 14 7.23 -2.66 0.86
C SER A 14 7.01 -1.75 2.09
N THR A 15 5.76 -1.58 2.55
CA THR A 15 5.40 -0.82 3.76
C THR A 15 4.63 -1.70 4.74
N LEU A 16 3.33 -1.97 4.52
CA LEU A 16 2.52 -2.89 5.34
C LEU A 16 2.98 -4.34 5.15
N THR A 17 3.45 -4.66 3.94
CA THR A 17 4.02 -5.96 3.58
C THR A 17 5.49 -5.81 3.20
N GLN A 18 6.25 -6.92 3.30
CA GLN A 18 7.65 -7.00 2.87
C GLN A 18 7.79 -7.28 1.37
N ASP A 19 6.71 -7.67 0.71
CA ASP A 19 6.69 -8.18 -0.66
C ASP A 19 5.99 -7.19 -1.59
N GLU A 20 6.37 -7.22 -2.86
CA GLU A 20 5.67 -6.55 -3.96
C GLU A 20 4.64 -7.52 -4.55
N GLY A 21 3.35 -7.20 -4.41
CA GLY A 21 2.27 -8.10 -4.80
C GLY A 21 2.33 -8.54 -6.27
N ILE A 22 2.62 -7.61 -7.17
CA ILE A 22 2.69 -7.91 -8.61
C ILE A 22 3.85 -8.85 -8.97
N ASP A 23 4.97 -8.77 -8.24
CA ASP A 23 6.12 -9.66 -8.44
C ASP A 23 5.79 -11.09 -8.00
N LEU A 24 5.03 -11.24 -6.90
CA LEU A 24 4.52 -12.53 -6.46
C LEU A 24 3.60 -13.14 -7.52
N LEU A 25 2.62 -12.39 -8.02
CA LEU A 25 1.69 -12.87 -9.06
C LEU A 25 2.42 -13.28 -10.34
N ALA A 26 3.40 -12.50 -10.79
CA ALA A 26 4.15 -12.80 -12.01
C ALA A 26 4.90 -14.15 -11.94
N ARG A 27 5.41 -14.51 -10.76
CA ARG A 27 6.06 -15.82 -10.53
C ARG A 27 5.11 -17.01 -10.66
N TYR A 28 3.82 -16.81 -10.38
CA TYR A 28 2.80 -17.84 -10.58
C TYR A 28 2.42 -18.00 -12.05
N VAL A 29 2.63 -16.98 -12.89
CA VAL A 29 2.46 -17.12 -14.34
C VAL A 29 3.61 -17.92 -14.94
N SER A 30 4.84 -17.41 -14.82
CA SER A 30 6.07 -18.08 -15.30
C SER A 30 7.31 -17.27 -14.92
N ASP A 31 8.49 -17.89 -15.02
CA ASP A 31 9.78 -17.20 -14.87
C ASP A 31 9.98 -16.08 -15.93
N GLU A 32 9.37 -16.22 -17.10
CA GLU A 32 9.43 -15.23 -18.16
C GLU A 32 8.59 -14.00 -17.79
N ALA A 33 7.35 -14.18 -17.32
CA ALA A 33 6.50 -13.11 -16.82
C ALA A 33 7.15 -12.37 -15.65
N ALA A 34 7.78 -13.09 -14.70
CA ALA A 34 8.51 -12.48 -13.60
C ALA A 34 9.66 -11.60 -14.09
N ARG A 35 10.43 -12.04 -15.09
CA ARG A 35 11.50 -11.23 -15.71
C ARG A 35 10.94 -10.02 -16.46
N GLU A 36 9.83 -10.18 -17.17
CA GLU A 36 9.18 -9.07 -17.88
C GLU A 36 8.69 -8.00 -16.90
N VAL A 37 7.98 -8.38 -15.83
CA VAL A 37 7.51 -7.46 -14.79
C VAL A 37 8.70 -6.72 -14.17
N SER A 38 9.78 -7.42 -13.82
CA SER A 38 10.99 -6.82 -13.27
C SER A 38 11.64 -5.80 -14.21
N ASN A 39 11.72 -6.12 -15.51
CA ASN A 39 12.26 -5.20 -16.52
C ASN A 39 11.41 -3.93 -16.67
N ILE A 40 10.06 -4.07 -16.68
CA ILE A 40 9.15 -2.94 -16.77
C ILE A 40 9.28 -2.05 -15.53
N THR A 41 9.41 -2.65 -14.34
CA THR A 41 9.66 -1.93 -13.08
C THR A 41 10.96 -1.13 -13.17
N ALA A 42 12.04 -1.73 -13.67
CA ALA A 42 13.32 -1.04 -13.85
C ALA A 42 13.22 0.15 -14.82
N LEU A 43 12.45 0.03 -15.92
CA LEU A 43 12.20 1.13 -16.85
C LEU A 43 11.43 2.27 -16.22
N ALA A 44 10.41 1.97 -15.40
CA ALA A 44 9.65 2.96 -14.66
C ALA A 44 10.53 3.68 -13.62
N MET A 45 11.36 2.94 -12.89
CA MET A 45 12.32 3.52 -11.94
C MET A 45 13.36 4.42 -12.62
N ALA A 46 13.72 4.12 -13.87
CA ALA A 46 14.60 4.96 -14.68
C ALA A 46 13.90 6.18 -15.30
N GLY A 47 12.61 6.41 -15.00
CA GLY A 47 11.81 7.51 -15.53
C GLY A 47 11.46 7.37 -17.02
N LYS A 48 11.59 6.18 -17.60
CA LYS A 48 11.27 5.91 -19.01
C LYS A 48 9.80 5.53 -19.24
N LEU A 49 9.08 5.20 -18.19
CA LEU A 49 7.65 4.92 -18.19
C LEU A 49 7.00 5.68 -17.02
N ASP A 50 5.81 6.24 -17.27
CA ASP A 50 4.98 6.74 -16.19
C ASP A 50 4.33 5.60 -15.39
N PHE A 51 3.77 5.91 -14.23
CA PHE A 51 3.20 4.92 -13.33
C PHE A 51 2.07 4.11 -13.99
N ALA A 52 1.13 4.78 -14.68
CA ALA A 52 -0.03 4.12 -15.27
C ALA A 52 0.36 3.20 -16.42
N ALA A 53 1.27 3.66 -17.30
CA ALA A 53 1.80 2.84 -18.40
C ALA A 53 2.58 1.62 -17.84
N SER A 54 3.42 1.83 -16.83
CA SER A 54 4.15 0.75 -16.18
C SER A 54 3.23 -0.27 -15.53
N LEU A 55 2.22 0.18 -14.77
CA LEU A 55 1.25 -0.71 -14.11
C LEU A 55 0.47 -1.50 -15.15
N THR A 56 -0.03 -0.84 -16.21
CA THR A 56 -0.78 -1.50 -17.29
C THR A 56 0.05 -2.58 -17.97
N ALA A 57 1.30 -2.31 -18.32
CA ALA A 57 2.18 -3.27 -18.96
C ALA A 57 2.49 -4.47 -18.04
N ARG A 58 2.73 -4.24 -16.76
CA ARG A 58 2.95 -5.31 -15.77
C ARG A 58 1.72 -6.18 -15.57
N VAL A 59 0.52 -5.57 -15.50
CA VAL A 59 -0.75 -6.31 -15.39
C VAL A 59 -1.02 -7.14 -16.64
N GLN A 60 -0.64 -6.66 -17.82
CA GLN A 60 -0.76 -7.43 -19.06
C GLN A 60 0.05 -8.73 -19.01
N ALA A 61 1.21 -8.75 -18.37
CA ALA A 61 2.01 -9.96 -18.17
C ALA A 61 1.34 -11.00 -17.25
N LEU A 62 0.27 -10.63 -16.52
CA LEU A 62 -0.52 -11.54 -15.68
C LEU A 62 -1.69 -12.19 -16.42
N ALA A 63 -1.88 -11.93 -17.71
CA ALA A 63 -3.00 -12.48 -18.48
C ALA A 63 -2.98 -14.02 -18.45
N GLY A 64 -4.15 -14.62 -18.19
CA GLY A 64 -4.33 -16.07 -18.11
C GLY A 64 -4.04 -16.68 -16.73
N LEU A 65 -3.54 -15.93 -15.76
CA LEU A 65 -3.40 -16.40 -14.37
C LEU A 65 -4.78 -16.69 -13.79
N SER A 66 -4.94 -17.83 -13.12
CA SER A 66 -6.22 -18.17 -12.49
C SER A 66 -6.44 -17.41 -11.18
N LEU A 67 -7.70 -17.17 -10.81
CA LEU A 67 -8.02 -16.59 -9.50
C LEU A 67 -7.58 -17.48 -8.33
N ASP A 68 -7.53 -18.79 -8.51
CA ASP A 68 -7.01 -19.72 -7.51
C ASP A 68 -5.50 -19.55 -7.30
N ASP A 69 -4.74 -19.28 -8.38
CA ASP A 69 -3.33 -18.95 -8.27
C ASP A 69 -3.12 -17.59 -7.60
N VAL A 70 -3.98 -16.61 -7.87
CA VAL A 70 -3.96 -15.30 -7.16
C VAL A 70 -4.15 -15.50 -5.65
N VAL A 71 -5.12 -16.32 -5.25
CA VAL A 71 -5.35 -16.67 -3.83
C VAL A 71 -4.11 -17.37 -3.24
N SER A 72 -3.52 -18.31 -3.99
CA SER A 72 -2.33 -19.02 -3.59
C SER A 72 -1.12 -18.09 -3.43
N ALA A 73 -0.94 -17.15 -4.35
CA ALA A 73 0.12 -16.12 -4.27
C ALA A 73 -0.07 -15.23 -3.03
N THR A 74 -1.31 -14.83 -2.73
CA THR A 74 -1.62 -14.00 -1.57
C THR A 74 -1.24 -14.66 -0.25
N ALA A 75 -1.37 -15.97 -0.15
CA ALA A 75 -0.96 -16.73 1.04
C ALA A 75 0.57 -16.66 1.32
N HIS A 76 1.38 -16.23 0.36
CA HIS A 76 2.82 -16.04 0.51
C HIS A 76 3.24 -14.61 0.85
N VAL A 77 2.29 -13.68 0.92
CA VAL A 77 2.57 -12.30 1.32
C VAL A 77 2.94 -12.26 2.80
N ARG A 78 4.07 -11.65 3.11
CA ARG A 78 4.57 -11.50 4.48
C ARG A 78 4.30 -10.09 4.97
N LEU A 79 3.67 -9.98 6.12
CA LEU A 79 3.53 -8.70 6.80
C LEU A 79 4.89 -8.15 7.23
N SER A 80 5.04 -6.84 7.23
CA SER A 80 6.18 -6.17 7.84
C SER A 80 6.19 -6.42 9.35
N VAL A 81 7.38 -6.52 9.92
CA VAL A 81 7.54 -6.65 11.37
C VAL A 81 6.81 -5.48 12.05
N GLY A 82 6.05 -5.76 13.10
CA GLY A 82 5.31 -4.73 13.84
C GLY A 82 4.00 -4.27 13.18
N ALA A 83 3.63 -4.76 11.98
CA ALA A 83 2.39 -4.35 11.31
C ALA A 83 1.13 -4.65 12.13
N GLU A 84 0.99 -5.87 12.65
CA GLU A 84 -0.15 -6.24 13.52
C GLU A 84 -0.16 -5.41 14.81
N THR A 85 1.01 -5.21 15.43
CA THR A 85 1.15 -4.37 16.62
C THR A 85 0.71 -2.93 16.35
N LEU A 86 1.14 -2.35 15.21
CA LEU A 86 0.71 -1.01 14.81
C LEU A 86 -0.82 -0.92 14.70
N VAL A 87 -1.42 -1.82 13.92
CA VAL A 87 -2.87 -1.78 13.67
C VAL A 87 -3.65 -1.93 14.97
N HIS A 88 -3.37 -2.99 15.74
CA HIS A 88 -4.12 -3.28 16.96
C HIS A 88 -3.93 -2.20 18.04
N SER A 89 -2.69 -1.71 18.25
CA SER A 89 -2.43 -0.68 19.26
C SER A 89 -3.09 0.66 18.89
N ALA A 90 -3.03 1.05 17.60
CA ALA A 90 -3.66 2.27 17.14
C ALA A 90 -5.20 2.20 17.30
N GLN A 91 -5.80 1.08 16.92
CA GLN A 91 -7.26 0.88 17.07
C GLN A 91 -7.69 0.80 18.54
N ALA A 92 -6.90 0.13 19.40
CA ALA A 92 -7.16 0.10 20.85
C ALA A 92 -7.10 1.50 21.50
N ALA A 93 -6.29 2.40 20.94
CA ALA A 93 -6.24 3.81 21.35
C ALA A 93 -7.38 4.66 20.73
N GLY A 94 -8.28 4.06 19.93
CA GLY A 94 -9.42 4.73 19.30
C GLY A 94 -9.13 5.41 17.96
N HIS A 95 -7.96 5.17 17.38
CA HIS A 95 -7.57 5.67 16.05
C HIS A 95 -8.11 4.79 14.94
N LEU A 96 -8.15 5.30 13.71
CA LEU A 96 -8.47 4.54 12.50
C LEU A 96 -7.19 4.18 11.77
N VAL A 97 -7.15 2.96 11.23
CA VAL A 97 -6.05 2.48 10.39
C VAL A 97 -6.58 2.05 9.03
N ALA A 98 -6.03 2.63 7.99
CA ALA A 98 -6.40 2.37 6.60
C ALA A 98 -5.18 1.99 5.76
N ALA A 99 -5.40 1.34 4.62
CA ALA A 99 -4.37 1.05 3.65
C ALA A 99 -4.75 1.54 2.24
N VAL A 100 -3.80 2.13 1.50
CA VAL A 100 -4.01 2.53 0.11
C VAL A 100 -2.82 2.10 -0.75
N SER A 101 -3.08 1.35 -1.82
CA SER A 101 -2.02 0.70 -2.60
C SER A 101 -2.18 0.91 -4.11
N GLY A 102 -1.04 1.01 -4.80
CA GLY A 102 -0.93 0.79 -6.23
C GLY A 102 -1.01 -0.69 -6.65
N GLY A 103 -1.07 -1.62 -5.68
CA GLY A 103 -1.31 -3.05 -5.90
C GLY A 103 -2.80 -3.38 -6.11
N PHE A 104 -3.26 -4.57 -5.72
CA PHE A 104 -4.54 -5.13 -6.14
C PHE A 104 -5.41 -5.58 -4.97
N HIS A 105 -6.71 -5.27 -5.06
CA HIS A 105 -7.73 -5.70 -4.10
C HIS A 105 -7.71 -7.22 -3.88
N GLU A 106 -7.48 -8.00 -4.93
CA GLU A 106 -7.45 -9.46 -4.86
C GLU A 106 -6.41 -9.99 -3.86
N MET A 107 -5.34 -9.23 -3.61
CA MET A 107 -4.31 -9.55 -2.62
C MET A 107 -4.52 -8.82 -1.29
N ILE A 108 -5.05 -7.60 -1.34
CA ILE A 108 -5.17 -6.73 -0.16
C ILE A 108 -6.43 -7.02 0.66
N ASP A 109 -7.55 -7.39 0.02
CA ASP A 109 -8.82 -7.68 0.70
C ASP A 109 -8.66 -8.74 1.82
N PRO A 110 -7.97 -9.89 1.60
CA PRO A 110 -7.73 -10.87 2.66
C PRO A 110 -6.83 -10.34 3.79
N LEU A 111 -5.80 -9.56 3.47
CA LEU A 111 -4.91 -8.95 4.45
C LEU A 111 -5.63 -7.91 5.31
N ALA A 112 -6.43 -7.05 4.67
CA ALA A 112 -7.22 -6.05 5.35
C ALA A 112 -8.24 -6.67 6.32
N ALA A 113 -8.89 -7.76 5.89
CA ALA A 113 -9.82 -8.52 6.74
C ALA A 113 -9.09 -9.18 7.92
N ALA A 114 -7.92 -9.79 7.71
CA ALA A 114 -7.15 -10.44 8.76
C ALA A 114 -6.61 -9.46 9.80
N LEU A 115 -6.15 -8.27 9.37
CA LEU A 115 -5.65 -7.21 10.25
C LEU A 115 -6.79 -6.39 10.88
N GLY A 116 -8.02 -6.47 10.36
CA GLY A 116 -9.13 -5.64 10.80
C GLY A 116 -8.97 -4.17 10.42
N LEU A 117 -8.41 -3.87 9.24
CA LEU A 117 -8.29 -2.49 8.78
C LEU A 117 -9.66 -1.83 8.64
N ASP A 118 -9.77 -0.57 9.08
CA ASP A 118 -11.03 0.18 9.02
C ASP A 118 -11.43 0.50 7.57
N MET A 119 -10.45 0.76 6.70
CA MET A 119 -10.65 1.08 5.29
C MET A 119 -9.46 0.60 4.45
N HIS A 120 -9.72 0.26 3.20
CA HIS A 120 -8.63 0.04 2.25
C HIS A 120 -9.07 0.37 0.81
N ARG A 121 -8.08 0.67 -0.04
CA ARG A 121 -8.28 0.97 -1.46
C ARG A 121 -7.09 0.51 -2.28
N ALA A 122 -7.35 -0.16 -3.40
CA ALA A 122 -6.34 -0.61 -4.34
C ALA A 122 -6.89 -0.63 -5.77
N ASN A 123 -6.07 -0.97 -6.75
CA ASN A 123 -6.55 -1.32 -8.08
C ASN A 123 -7.34 -2.64 -8.01
N ARG A 124 -8.11 -2.92 -9.05
CA ARG A 124 -8.78 -4.20 -9.21
C ARG A 124 -8.38 -4.85 -10.53
N LEU A 125 -8.04 -6.12 -10.48
CA LEU A 125 -7.74 -6.90 -11.68
C LEU A 125 -9.05 -7.27 -12.41
N GLU A 126 -9.05 -7.19 -13.73
CA GLU A 126 -10.17 -7.71 -14.52
C GLU A 126 -10.02 -9.21 -14.68
N ALA A 127 -11.06 -9.97 -14.33
CA ALA A 127 -11.12 -11.42 -14.56
C ALA A 127 -12.35 -11.80 -15.39
N ARG A 128 -12.21 -12.81 -16.20
CA ARG A 128 -13.30 -13.43 -16.98
C ARG A 128 -13.14 -14.95 -16.94
N ASP A 129 -14.22 -15.65 -16.65
CA ASP A 129 -14.25 -17.12 -16.56
C ASP A 129 -13.17 -17.69 -15.60
N GLY A 130 -12.89 -16.97 -14.50
CA GLY A 130 -11.91 -17.38 -13.49
C GLY A 130 -10.45 -17.09 -13.83
N LEU A 131 -10.16 -16.44 -14.96
CA LEU A 131 -8.82 -16.09 -15.42
C LEU A 131 -8.64 -14.57 -15.50
N LEU A 132 -7.45 -14.08 -15.16
CA LEU A 132 -7.09 -12.67 -15.36
C LEU A 132 -7.02 -12.34 -16.85
N THR A 133 -7.58 -11.19 -17.24
CA THR A 133 -7.56 -10.74 -18.64
C THR A 133 -6.30 -9.95 -19.00
N GLY A 134 -5.46 -9.64 -18.01
CA GLY A 134 -4.32 -8.74 -18.17
C GLY A 134 -4.71 -7.25 -18.18
N LYS A 135 -5.90 -6.91 -17.66
CA LYS A 135 -6.39 -5.53 -17.57
C LYS A 135 -6.77 -5.14 -16.14
N ILE A 136 -6.79 -3.82 -15.91
CA ILE A 136 -7.28 -3.22 -14.67
C ILE A 136 -8.76 -2.88 -14.85
N ASN A 137 -9.56 -3.16 -13.83
CA ASN A 137 -10.97 -2.80 -13.76
C ASN A 137 -11.14 -1.52 -12.93
N GLY A 138 -11.50 -0.42 -13.56
CA GLY A 138 -11.72 0.88 -12.91
C GLY A 138 -10.52 1.83 -12.99
N PRO A 139 -10.57 2.92 -12.21
CA PRO A 139 -9.51 3.94 -12.20
C PRO A 139 -8.24 3.41 -11.51
N ILE A 140 -7.08 3.86 -12.01
CA ILE A 140 -5.79 3.52 -11.44
C ILE A 140 -5.57 4.29 -10.13
N ILE A 141 -5.12 3.58 -9.10
CA ILE A 141 -4.71 4.15 -7.82
C ILE A 141 -3.23 4.56 -7.92
N ASP A 142 -3.04 5.80 -8.34
CA ASP A 142 -1.74 6.47 -8.46
C ASP A 142 -1.44 7.35 -7.23
N ALA A 143 -0.37 8.13 -7.27
CA ALA A 143 0.01 9.06 -6.21
C ALA A 143 -1.10 10.08 -5.89
N GLN A 144 -1.82 10.56 -6.90
CA GLN A 144 -2.94 11.48 -6.73
C GLN A 144 -4.13 10.80 -6.05
N ALA A 145 -4.43 9.57 -6.44
CA ALA A 145 -5.51 8.77 -5.84
C ALA A 145 -5.18 8.42 -4.38
N LYS A 146 -3.92 8.11 -4.04
CA LYS A 146 -3.49 7.90 -2.64
C LYS A 146 -3.74 9.14 -1.79
N ARG A 147 -3.31 10.34 -2.24
CA ARG A 147 -3.59 11.60 -1.56
C ARG A 147 -5.09 11.86 -1.41
N THR A 148 -5.86 11.59 -2.46
CA THR A 148 -7.32 11.77 -2.45
C THR A 148 -7.97 10.84 -1.42
N SER A 149 -7.55 9.58 -1.34
CA SER A 149 -8.03 8.59 -0.36
C SER A 149 -7.83 9.07 1.08
N LEU A 150 -6.62 9.56 1.41
CA LEU A 150 -6.32 10.13 2.73
C LEU A 150 -7.33 11.23 3.10
N ARG A 151 -7.55 12.18 2.18
CA ARG A 151 -8.43 13.34 2.42
C ARG A 151 -9.90 12.96 2.52
N GLU A 152 -10.36 12.07 1.65
CA GLU A 152 -11.74 11.57 1.65
C GLU A 152 -12.06 10.85 2.97
N TRP A 153 -11.19 9.93 3.40
CA TRP A 153 -11.39 9.18 4.64
C TRP A 153 -11.31 10.07 5.88
N ALA A 154 -10.38 11.04 5.91
CA ALA A 154 -10.32 12.01 6.98
C ALA A 154 -11.64 12.82 7.08
N ALA A 155 -12.16 13.29 5.95
CA ALA A 155 -13.44 14.03 5.90
C ALA A 155 -14.64 13.16 6.27
N GLN A 156 -14.69 11.89 5.83
CA GLN A 156 -15.77 10.95 6.15
C GLN A 156 -15.89 10.62 7.65
N HIS A 157 -14.77 10.73 8.37
CA HIS A 157 -14.71 10.40 9.80
C HIS A 157 -14.51 11.63 10.70
N ASP A 158 -14.71 12.85 10.17
CA ASP A 158 -14.55 14.12 10.89
C ASP A 158 -13.17 14.27 11.55
N ILE A 159 -12.11 13.77 10.89
CA ILE A 159 -10.73 13.88 11.35
C ILE A 159 -10.08 15.09 10.68
N ALA A 160 -9.57 16.02 11.51
CA ALA A 160 -8.86 17.19 11.00
C ALA A 160 -7.60 16.77 10.22
N PRO A 161 -7.21 17.46 9.13
CA PRO A 161 -6.00 17.14 8.38
C PRO A 161 -4.74 17.05 9.24
N ALA A 162 -4.61 17.89 10.27
CA ALA A 162 -3.50 17.83 11.23
C ALA A 162 -3.44 16.53 12.05
N ASN A 163 -4.53 15.77 12.11
CA ASN A 163 -4.63 14.49 12.83
C ASN A 163 -4.55 13.28 11.88
N THR A 164 -4.09 13.49 10.64
CA THR A 164 -3.80 12.40 9.70
C THR A 164 -2.33 12.02 9.73
N VAL A 165 -2.03 10.75 9.59
CA VAL A 165 -0.69 10.19 9.47
C VAL A 165 -0.63 9.38 8.19
N ALA A 166 0.39 9.59 7.38
CA ALA A 166 0.61 8.81 6.17
C ALA A 166 1.98 8.13 6.27
N VAL A 167 2.04 6.85 5.89
CA VAL A 167 3.27 6.04 5.93
C VAL A 167 3.49 5.41 4.56
N GLY A 168 4.70 5.50 4.02
CA GLY A 168 5.04 4.91 2.74
C GLY A 168 6.55 4.89 2.45
N ASP A 169 6.95 4.13 1.42
CA ASP A 169 8.36 3.94 1.04
C ASP A 169 8.71 4.56 -0.32
N GLY A 170 7.75 4.70 -1.22
CA GLY A 170 7.97 4.98 -2.63
C GLY A 170 7.59 6.38 -3.11
N GLY A 171 8.02 6.74 -4.32
CA GLY A 171 7.71 8.02 -4.93
C GLY A 171 6.22 8.25 -5.19
N ASN A 172 5.42 7.17 -5.29
CA ASN A 172 3.97 7.20 -5.39
C ASN A 172 3.27 7.61 -4.07
N ASP A 173 4.01 7.66 -2.94
CA ASP A 173 3.49 8.08 -1.64
C ASP A 173 3.74 9.56 -1.34
N VAL A 174 4.67 10.19 -2.04
CA VAL A 174 5.11 11.58 -1.80
C VAL A 174 3.92 12.55 -1.65
N LEU A 175 2.94 12.47 -2.54
CA LEU A 175 1.78 13.35 -2.48
C LEU A 175 0.88 13.07 -1.28
N MET A 176 0.80 11.81 -0.84
CA MET A 176 0.04 11.41 0.34
C MET A 176 0.75 11.85 1.62
N LEU A 177 2.06 11.60 1.74
CA LEU A 177 2.88 12.02 2.87
C LEU A 177 2.80 13.55 3.06
N SER A 178 3.04 14.30 1.98
CA SER A 178 3.00 15.78 2.02
C SER A 178 1.62 16.37 2.32
N ALA A 179 0.55 15.59 2.20
CA ALA A 179 -0.82 16.03 2.46
C ALA A 179 -1.30 15.67 3.87
N ALA A 180 -0.58 14.81 4.58
CA ALA A 180 -0.89 14.38 5.94
C ALA A 180 -0.47 15.43 6.97
N GLY A 181 -1.01 15.32 8.19
CA GLY A 181 -0.53 16.08 9.34
C GLY A 181 0.85 15.64 9.79
N VAL A 182 1.17 14.33 9.59
CA VAL A 182 2.51 13.76 9.76
C VAL A 182 2.76 12.77 8.62
N GLY A 183 3.74 13.05 7.78
CA GLY A 183 4.23 12.15 6.74
C GLY A 183 5.44 11.36 7.23
N ILE A 184 5.37 10.03 7.16
CA ILE A 184 6.42 9.12 7.64
C ILE A 184 6.99 8.32 6.46
N ALA A 185 8.27 8.47 6.21
CA ALA A 185 9.04 7.66 5.27
C ALA A 185 9.55 6.40 5.99
N TYR A 186 9.01 5.24 5.65
CA TYR A 186 9.38 3.94 6.25
C TYR A 186 10.26 3.15 5.30
N MET A 187 11.50 2.83 5.68
CA MET A 187 12.48 2.10 4.85
C MET A 187 12.58 2.67 3.42
N ALA A 188 12.43 3.98 3.28
CA ALA A 188 12.01 4.65 2.06
C ALA A 188 13.16 5.03 1.13
N LYS A 189 12.81 5.19 -0.15
CA LYS A 189 13.67 5.75 -1.19
C LYS A 189 13.92 7.24 -0.92
N GLU A 190 15.04 7.77 -1.43
CA GLU A 190 15.48 9.16 -1.18
C GLU A 190 14.42 10.22 -1.48
N ILE A 191 13.67 10.04 -2.59
CA ILE A 191 12.61 10.98 -2.97
C ILE A 191 11.48 11.04 -1.94
N THR A 192 11.16 9.93 -1.31
CA THR A 192 10.11 9.84 -0.28
C THR A 192 10.62 10.40 1.05
N ARG A 193 11.87 10.10 1.40
CA ARG A 193 12.55 10.66 2.58
C ARG A 193 12.58 12.19 2.55
N ALA A 194 12.85 12.77 1.39
CA ALA A 194 12.89 14.23 1.22
C ALA A 194 11.53 14.92 1.38
N ALA A 195 10.44 14.17 1.28
CA ALA A 195 9.06 14.69 1.38
C ALA A 195 8.38 14.39 2.73
N ALA A 196 9.05 13.67 3.63
CA ALA A 196 8.51 13.22 4.90
C ALA A 196 8.93 14.13 6.07
N ASP A 197 8.10 14.18 7.10
CA ASP A 197 8.40 14.85 8.38
C ASP A 197 9.25 13.96 9.28
N VAL A 198 9.06 12.62 9.18
CA VAL A 198 9.75 11.61 9.99
C VAL A 198 10.31 10.52 9.09
N ILE A 199 11.47 9.98 9.45
CA ILE A 199 12.13 8.89 8.74
C ILE A 199 12.34 7.72 9.71
N ILE A 200 11.87 6.54 9.33
CA ILE A 200 12.05 5.28 10.05
C ILE A 200 12.89 4.33 9.16
N ASP A 201 14.14 4.13 9.56
CA ASP A 201 15.10 3.26 8.86
C ASP A 201 15.29 1.89 9.54
N THR A 202 14.52 1.63 10.56
CA THR A 202 14.47 0.32 11.22
C THR A 202 13.28 -0.47 10.67
N PRO A 203 13.45 -1.74 10.27
CA PRO A 203 12.39 -2.55 9.68
C PRO A 203 11.41 -3.07 10.74
N ASP A 204 10.78 -2.15 11.47
CA ASP A 204 9.73 -2.40 12.46
C ASP A 204 8.66 -1.31 12.33
N LEU A 205 7.53 -1.66 11.72
CA LEU A 205 6.45 -0.73 11.45
C LEU A 205 5.75 -0.24 12.74
N SER A 206 5.89 -0.96 13.86
CA SER A 206 5.35 -0.53 15.14
C SER A 206 5.98 0.76 15.67
N LEU A 207 7.16 1.17 15.14
CA LEU A 207 7.80 2.44 15.50
C LEU A 207 6.96 3.67 15.10
N VAL A 208 6.03 3.54 14.16
CA VAL A 208 5.04 4.58 13.85
C VAL A 208 4.24 4.99 15.08
N LEU A 209 4.00 4.05 16.01
CA LEU A 209 3.27 4.33 17.25
C LEU A 209 3.99 5.36 18.14
N ASP A 210 5.32 5.35 18.16
CA ASP A 210 6.11 6.30 18.95
C ASP A 210 5.93 7.73 18.42
N GLU A 211 5.85 7.88 17.10
CA GLU A 211 5.68 9.18 16.43
C GLU A 211 4.29 9.78 16.63
N ILE A 212 3.30 8.95 16.94
CA ILE A 212 1.93 9.38 17.21
C ILE A 212 1.55 9.36 18.70
N GLY A 213 2.48 8.96 19.58
CA GLY A 213 2.30 8.92 21.02
C GLY A 213 1.34 7.82 21.50
N VAL A 214 1.28 6.68 20.81
CA VAL A 214 0.43 5.53 21.15
C VAL A 214 1.28 4.41 21.76
N PRO A 215 0.97 3.93 22.96
CA PRO A 215 1.68 2.79 23.54
C PRO A 215 1.36 1.49 22.78
N ARG A 216 2.34 0.60 22.70
CA ARG A 216 2.16 -0.76 22.16
C ARG A 216 1.34 -1.62 23.14
N VAL A 217 0.36 -2.35 22.62
CA VAL A 217 -0.45 -3.34 23.37
C VAL A 217 -0.30 -4.72 22.74
#